data_8dca5f8d2ad9fae8e4fb9515cd1a5a2f
#
_entry.id   8dca5f8d2ad9fae8e4fb9515cd1a5a2f
#
_cell.length_a   1.000
_cell.length_b   1.000
_cell.length_c   1.000
_cell.angle_alpha   90.00
_cell.angle_beta   90.00
_cell.angle_gamma   90.00
#
_symmetry.space_group_name_H-M   'P 1'
#
loop_
_entity.id
_entity.type
_entity.pdbx_description
1 polymer ?
#
loop_
_entity_poly.entity_id
_entity_poly.type
_entity_poly.pdbx_seq_one_letter_code
_entity_poly.pdbx_strand_id
1 'polypeptide(L)'
;MLDVGNRINTTSGEDITIPTLTAYSTATLKAAGSALADSEPTYSSITLGAYKYGLLIPVSNELIADAGFDISAHLAEQAGNGLGFAVNAALTTGTGSDQPNGVVTAAGSGITGGTGVSGAFTADNLIDLQYSLDGAARRLPGVAYMAAGSTIGAMRKLRDGDGTYLYNVNVGQPDTFAGYNVIENPGMAGTGTGAKSVLFGHMPSYQVRVAGGVQVATSTDYAFNTDSTVFRVLMRVDGDLTHASHIKYFIGNAA
;
A
#
# COMPACT_ATOMS: atom_id res chain seq x y z
N MET A 1 -3.33 -0.96 3.11
CA MET A 1 -3.01 -1.65 1.83
C MET A 1 -3.92 -2.84 1.55
N LEU A 2 -4.34 -3.62 2.55
CA LEU A 2 -5.23 -4.79 2.38
C LEU A 2 -6.58 -4.48 1.71
N ASP A 3 -7.12 -3.27 1.94
CA ASP A 3 -8.43 -2.84 1.41
C ASP A 3 -8.33 -1.99 0.14
N VAL A 4 -7.13 -1.56 -0.21
CA VAL A 4 -6.89 -0.64 -1.34
C VAL A 4 -6.30 -1.38 -2.55
N GLY A 5 -5.42 -2.34 -2.28
CA GLY A 5 -4.85 -3.22 -3.30
C GLY A 5 -5.82 -4.31 -3.76
N ASN A 6 -5.49 -4.97 -4.85
CA ASN A 6 -6.23 -6.14 -5.31
C ASN A 6 -5.86 -7.37 -4.46
N ARG A 7 -6.83 -7.87 -3.70
CA ARG A 7 -6.62 -8.96 -2.75
C ARG A 7 -6.84 -10.33 -3.38
N ILE A 8 -5.85 -11.20 -3.27
CA ILE A 8 -5.87 -12.61 -3.70
C ILE A 8 -5.83 -13.50 -2.46
N ASN A 9 -6.89 -14.27 -2.24
CA ASN A 9 -6.93 -15.23 -1.14
C ASN A 9 -6.56 -16.62 -1.65
N THR A 10 -5.64 -17.30 -0.95
CA THR A 10 -5.19 -18.66 -1.28
C THR A 10 -5.22 -19.55 -0.05
N THR A 11 -5.38 -20.84 -0.24
CA THR A 11 -5.36 -21.84 0.85
C THR A 11 -3.95 -22.32 1.16
N SER A 12 -3.09 -22.44 0.14
CA SER A 12 -1.69 -22.86 0.27
C SER A 12 -0.73 -21.66 0.39
N GLY A 13 0.48 -21.93 0.85
CA GLY A 13 1.57 -20.96 0.91
C GLY A 13 2.60 -21.12 -0.22
N GLU A 14 2.33 -21.95 -1.23
CA GLU A 14 3.20 -22.09 -2.41
C GLU A 14 3.22 -20.81 -3.22
N ASP A 15 4.35 -20.51 -3.84
CA ASP A 15 4.54 -19.31 -4.63
C ASP A 15 3.57 -19.26 -5.81
N ILE A 16 3.01 -18.08 -6.06
CA ILE A 16 2.12 -17.83 -7.19
C ILE A 16 2.80 -16.86 -8.13
N THR A 17 2.94 -17.26 -9.39
CA THR A 17 3.44 -16.40 -10.45
C THR A 17 2.29 -15.78 -11.21
N ILE A 18 2.25 -14.45 -11.26
CA ILE A 18 1.24 -13.66 -11.98
C ILE A 18 1.92 -13.07 -13.21
N PRO A 19 1.46 -13.43 -14.44
CA PRO A 19 1.96 -12.80 -15.64
C PRO A 19 1.50 -11.33 -15.72
N THR A 20 2.40 -10.45 -16.11
CA THR A 20 2.15 -9.01 -16.28
C THR A 20 2.49 -8.61 -17.71
N LEU A 21 1.61 -7.87 -18.38
CA LEU A 21 1.82 -7.37 -19.72
C LEU A 21 2.75 -6.14 -19.66
N THR A 22 3.95 -6.23 -20.23
CA THR A 22 4.94 -5.14 -20.20
C THR A 22 4.78 -4.21 -21.40
N ALA A 23 4.45 -4.74 -22.57
CA ALA A 23 4.21 -3.94 -23.78
C ALA A 23 3.11 -4.57 -24.63
N TYR A 24 2.27 -3.70 -25.19
CA TYR A 24 1.25 -4.11 -26.14
C TYR A 24 1.85 -4.32 -27.54
N SER A 25 1.21 -5.18 -28.33
CA SER A 25 1.48 -5.23 -29.78
C SER A 25 1.20 -3.88 -30.43
N THR A 26 2.07 -3.47 -31.32
CA THR A 26 1.93 -2.20 -32.05
C THR A 26 1.32 -2.41 -33.43
N ALA A 27 0.21 -1.71 -33.70
CA ALA A 27 -0.36 -1.68 -35.03
C ALA A 27 0.41 -0.67 -35.91
N THR A 28 0.77 -1.07 -37.13
CA THR A 28 1.43 -0.20 -38.09
C THR A 28 0.55 0.02 -39.32
N LEU A 29 0.49 1.27 -39.78
CA LEU A 29 -0.18 1.58 -41.05
C LEU A 29 0.58 0.92 -42.21
N LYS A 30 -0.13 0.19 -43.08
CA LYS A 30 0.44 -0.43 -44.27
C LYS A 30 -0.35 -0.01 -45.51
N ALA A 31 0.36 0.14 -46.62
CA ALA A 31 -0.27 0.36 -47.92
C ALA A 31 -1.00 -0.92 -48.38
N ALA A 32 -1.97 -0.75 -49.26
CA ALA A 32 -2.70 -1.89 -49.87
C ALA A 32 -1.73 -2.87 -50.57
N GLY A 33 -1.84 -4.16 -50.23
CA GLY A 33 -0.96 -5.21 -50.79
C GLY A 33 0.39 -5.39 -50.09
N SER A 34 0.72 -4.59 -49.05
CA SER A 34 1.93 -4.77 -48.25
C SER A 34 1.70 -5.77 -47.12
N ALA A 35 2.69 -6.62 -46.82
CA ALA A 35 2.65 -7.54 -45.72
C ALA A 35 2.55 -6.81 -44.35
N LEU A 36 1.72 -7.32 -43.46
CA LEU A 36 1.71 -6.87 -42.06
C LEU A 36 3.01 -7.28 -41.36
N ALA A 37 3.51 -6.42 -40.48
CA ALA A 37 4.63 -6.77 -39.65
C ALA A 37 4.14 -7.50 -38.40
N ASP A 38 4.83 -8.57 -38.02
CA ASP A 38 4.54 -9.26 -36.75
C ASP A 38 4.87 -8.33 -35.57
N SER A 39 3.98 -8.29 -34.63
CA SER A 39 4.17 -7.55 -33.37
C SER A 39 3.58 -8.35 -32.23
N GLU A 40 4.46 -8.89 -31.40
CA GLU A 40 4.05 -9.71 -30.27
C GLU A 40 4.02 -8.86 -28.98
N PRO A 41 3.05 -9.10 -28.07
CA PRO A 41 3.04 -8.48 -26.75
C PRO A 41 4.16 -9.06 -25.90
N THR A 42 4.76 -8.22 -25.07
CA THR A 42 5.82 -8.65 -24.15
C THR A 42 5.26 -8.84 -22.76
N TYR A 43 5.55 -9.98 -22.15
CA TYR A 43 5.12 -10.32 -20.80
C TYR A 43 6.32 -10.40 -19.85
N SER A 44 6.09 -9.99 -18.61
CA SER A 44 6.93 -10.25 -17.45
C SER A 44 6.11 -11.05 -16.43
N SER A 45 6.65 -11.31 -15.27
CA SER A 45 5.92 -11.94 -14.16
C SER A 45 6.37 -11.39 -12.82
N ILE A 46 5.43 -11.35 -11.88
CA ILE A 46 5.72 -11.16 -10.46
C ILE A 46 5.42 -12.46 -9.72
N THR A 47 6.22 -12.76 -8.70
CA THR A 47 6.01 -13.95 -7.86
C THR A 47 5.63 -13.50 -6.46
N LEU A 48 4.49 -13.99 -5.98
CA LEU A 48 3.99 -13.71 -4.64
C LEU A 48 4.20 -14.95 -3.76
N GLY A 49 5.02 -14.82 -2.72
CA GLY A 49 5.23 -15.80 -1.67
C GLY A 49 4.16 -15.74 -0.57
N ALA A 50 4.52 -16.12 0.65
CA ALA A 50 3.63 -16.09 1.82
C ALA A 50 4.45 -15.89 3.11
N TYR A 51 4.84 -14.65 3.39
CA TYR A 51 5.60 -14.31 4.60
C TYR A 51 4.72 -14.34 5.84
N LYS A 52 5.21 -14.95 6.90
CA LYS A 52 4.46 -15.17 8.12
C LYS A 52 4.63 -14.02 9.11
N TYR A 53 3.52 -13.38 9.46
CA TYR A 53 3.41 -12.40 10.54
C TYR A 53 2.65 -13.04 11.69
N GLY A 54 3.10 -12.81 12.91
CA GLY A 54 2.42 -13.39 14.06
C GLY A 54 2.87 -12.79 15.39
N LEU A 55 2.03 -12.98 16.39
CA LEU A 55 2.27 -12.53 17.74
C LEU A 55 1.80 -13.59 18.74
N LEU A 56 2.39 -13.54 19.93
CA LEU A 56 2.01 -14.34 21.09
C LEU A 56 1.62 -13.41 22.22
N ILE A 57 0.46 -13.65 22.84
CA ILE A 57 -0.05 -12.87 23.96
C ILE A 57 -0.22 -13.80 25.15
N PRO A 58 0.69 -13.78 26.15
CA PRO A 58 0.49 -14.48 27.42
C PRO A 58 -0.48 -13.69 28.31
N VAL A 59 -1.41 -14.40 28.94
CA VAL A 59 -2.40 -13.84 29.87
C VAL A 59 -2.49 -14.74 31.08
N SER A 60 -2.43 -14.18 32.30
CA SER A 60 -2.56 -14.98 33.51
C SER A 60 -3.97 -15.59 33.64
N ASN A 61 -4.04 -16.82 34.14
CA ASN A 61 -5.31 -17.50 34.33
C ASN A 61 -6.17 -16.82 35.37
N GLU A 62 -5.57 -16.16 36.36
CA GLU A 62 -6.26 -15.32 37.35
C GLU A 62 -7.03 -14.17 36.68
N LEU A 63 -6.37 -13.46 35.74
CA LEU A 63 -6.99 -12.38 34.97
C LEU A 63 -8.17 -12.89 34.13
N ILE A 64 -8.04 -14.09 33.55
CA ILE A 64 -9.10 -14.71 32.75
C ILE A 64 -10.31 -15.06 33.67
N ALA A 65 -10.05 -15.55 34.89
CA ALA A 65 -11.08 -15.96 35.82
C ALA A 65 -11.80 -14.76 36.47
N ASP A 66 -11.05 -13.71 36.82
CA ASP A 66 -11.56 -12.57 37.59
C ASP A 66 -12.11 -11.42 36.75
N ALA A 67 -11.92 -11.48 35.44
CA ALA A 67 -12.38 -10.43 34.54
C ALA A 67 -13.92 -10.39 34.44
N GLY A 68 -14.48 -9.21 34.61
CA GLY A 68 -15.91 -8.94 34.43
C GLY A 68 -16.34 -8.80 32.95
N PHE A 69 -15.47 -9.10 31.99
CA PHE A 69 -15.70 -9.01 30.54
C PHE A 69 -14.97 -10.13 29.81
N ASP A 70 -15.36 -10.36 28.55
CA ASP A 70 -14.70 -11.37 27.69
C ASP A 70 -13.29 -10.91 27.27
N ILE A 71 -12.28 -11.35 28.02
CA ILE A 71 -10.87 -11.10 27.72
C ILE A 71 -10.46 -11.69 26.37
N SER A 72 -10.97 -12.86 26.01
CA SER A 72 -10.59 -13.52 24.76
C SER A 72 -11.01 -12.70 23.54
N ALA A 73 -12.22 -12.14 23.57
CA ALA A 73 -12.70 -11.25 22.51
C ALA A 73 -11.87 -9.95 22.44
N HIS A 74 -11.58 -9.34 23.59
CA HIS A 74 -10.74 -8.13 23.64
C HIS A 74 -9.32 -8.37 23.13
N LEU A 75 -8.70 -9.48 23.51
CA LEU A 75 -7.36 -9.85 23.03
C LEU A 75 -7.34 -10.16 21.53
N ALA A 76 -8.39 -10.80 21.01
CA ALA A 76 -8.51 -11.05 19.58
C ALA A 76 -8.58 -9.74 18.77
N GLU A 77 -9.29 -8.74 19.27
CA GLU A 77 -9.36 -7.41 18.67
C GLU A 77 -7.98 -6.72 18.69
N GLN A 78 -7.32 -6.69 19.85
CA GLN A 78 -5.99 -6.09 20.01
C GLN A 78 -4.94 -6.79 19.12
N ALA A 79 -4.98 -8.11 19.07
CA ALA A 79 -4.12 -8.89 18.21
C ALA A 79 -4.38 -8.61 16.72
N GLY A 80 -5.64 -8.50 16.33
CA GLY A 80 -6.05 -8.15 14.98
C GLY A 80 -5.52 -6.78 14.56
N ASN A 81 -5.65 -5.77 15.43
CA ASN A 81 -5.13 -4.43 15.19
C ASN A 81 -3.60 -4.42 15.09
N GLY A 82 -2.89 -5.07 16.03
CA GLY A 82 -1.43 -5.16 16.00
C GLY A 82 -0.89 -5.86 14.75
N LEU A 83 -1.53 -6.97 14.36
CA LEU A 83 -1.19 -7.68 13.13
C LEU A 83 -1.49 -6.83 11.89
N GLY A 84 -2.62 -6.13 11.88
CA GLY A 84 -3.03 -5.22 10.81
C GLY A 84 -2.01 -4.09 10.59
N PHE A 85 -1.53 -3.46 11.66
CA PHE A 85 -0.49 -2.42 11.57
C PHE A 85 0.84 -2.97 11.03
N ALA A 86 1.30 -4.13 11.52
CA ALA A 86 2.54 -4.74 11.06
C ALA A 86 2.47 -5.13 9.57
N VAL A 87 1.39 -5.75 9.16
CA VAL A 87 1.15 -6.13 7.76
C VAL A 87 1.02 -4.89 6.87
N ASN A 88 0.29 -3.85 7.32
CA ASN A 88 0.17 -2.62 6.56
C ASN A 88 1.53 -1.94 6.37
N ALA A 89 2.38 -1.89 7.40
CA ALA A 89 3.73 -1.34 7.30
C ALA A 89 4.57 -2.11 6.27
N ALA A 90 4.54 -3.45 6.32
CA ALA A 90 5.27 -4.28 5.37
C ALA A 90 4.77 -4.12 3.92
N LEU A 91 3.45 -4.11 3.69
CA LEU A 91 2.87 -3.88 2.37
C LEU A 91 3.06 -2.45 1.86
N THR A 92 3.40 -1.50 2.73
CA THR A 92 3.65 -0.11 2.35
C THR A 92 5.11 0.14 2.02
N THR A 93 6.03 -0.25 2.90
CA THR A 93 7.46 0.11 2.85
C THR A 93 8.41 -1.08 2.83
N GLY A 94 7.90 -2.31 2.77
CA GLY A 94 8.71 -3.53 2.71
C GLY A 94 9.72 -3.49 1.55
N THR A 95 10.86 -4.17 1.73
CA THR A 95 11.99 -4.11 0.78
C THR A 95 11.91 -5.16 -0.32
N GLY A 96 11.00 -6.13 -0.23
CA GLY A 96 10.92 -7.28 -1.16
C GLY A 96 12.00 -8.35 -0.93
N SER A 97 12.81 -8.24 0.11
CA SER A 97 13.79 -9.24 0.51
C SER A 97 13.36 -9.84 1.84
N ASP A 98 13.01 -11.13 1.86
CA ASP A 98 12.45 -11.86 3.01
C ASP A 98 11.19 -11.23 3.63
N GLN A 99 10.53 -10.37 2.89
CA GLN A 99 9.31 -9.66 3.23
C GLN A 99 8.60 -9.14 1.96
N PRO A 100 7.32 -8.74 2.03
CA PRO A 100 6.61 -8.17 0.90
C PRO A 100 7.35 -7.00 0.25
N ASN A 101 7.19 -6.85 -1.06
CA ASN A 101 7.65 -5.67 -1.78
C ASN A 101 6.63 -4.54 -1.60
N GLY A 102 6.91 -3.61 -0.70
CA GLY A 102 6.00 -2.53 -0.34
C GLY A 102 5.66 -1.62 -1.52
N VAL A 103 4.44 -1.11 -1.55
CA VAL A 103 3.96 -0.25 -2.65
C VAL A 103 4.87 0.97 -2.89
N VAL A 104 5.43 1.57 -1.83
CA VAL A 104 6.37 2.71 -1.92
C VAL A 104 7.71 2.30 -2.53
N THR A 105 8.14 1.05 -2.28
CA THR A 105 9.40 0.49 -2.80
C THR A 105 9.24 0.10 -4.26
N ALA A 106 8.13 -0.57 -4.60
CA ALA A 106 7.82 -1.04 -5.95
C ALA A 106 7.39 0.07 -6.91
N ALA A 107 6.86 1.20 -6.40
CA ALA A 107 6.39 2.31 -7.21
C ALA A 107 7.51 2.94 -8.07
N GLY A 108 7.14 3.39 -9.25
CA GLY A 108 8.06 4.11 -10.14
C GLY A 108 8.33 5.54 -9.69
N SER A 109 9.50 6.08 -10.08
CA SER A 109 9.80 7.50 -9.84
C SER A 109 8.81 8.40 -10.58
N GLY A 110 8.27 9.38 -9.88
CA GLY A 110 7.44 10.44 -10.41
C GLY A 110 8.17 11.78 -10.38
N ILE A 111 7.89 12.60 -9.39
CA ILE A 111 8.42 13.96 -9.27
C ILE A 111 9.33 14.08 -8.05
N THR A 112 10.42 14.83 -8.23
CA THR A 112 11.30 15.24 -7.13
C THR A 112 10.95 16.68 -6.74
N GLY A 113 10.84 16.94 -5.45
CA GLY A 113 10.55 18.28 -4.91
C GLY A 113 11.63 19.30 -5.24
N GLY A 114 11.31 20.58 -5.05
CA GLY A 114 12.25 21.68 -5.25
C GLY A 114 13.42 21.65 -4.25
N THR A 115 14.55 22.27 -4.64
CA THR A 115 15.73 22.42 -3.79
C THR A 115 15.45 23.45 -2.69
N GLY A 116 15.98 23.21 -1.49
CA GLY A 116 15.92 24.18 -0.39
C GLY A 116 14.58 24.26 0.37
N VAL A 117 13.65 23.34 0.11
CA VAL A 117 12.31 23.32 0.76
C VAL A 117 12.13 22.17 1.76
N SER A 118 13.20 21.52 2.17
CA SER A 118 13.22 20.45 3.20
C SER A 118 12.16 19.35 2.96
N GLY A 119 11.99 18.95 1.72
CA GLY A 119 11.05 17.90 1.33
C GLY A 119 9.57 18.32 1.24
N ALA A 120 9.27 19.61 1.38
CA ALA A 120 7.93 20.12 1.15
C ALA A 120 7.55 20.04 -0.33
N PHE A 121 6.27 20.00 -0.60
CA PHE A 121 5.70 19.99 -1.95
C PHE A 121 4.77 21.20 -2.15
N THR A 122 4.62 21.59 -3.40
CA THR A 122 3.65 22.59 -3.85
C THR A 122 2.44 21.91 -4.49
N ALA A 123 1.38 22.69 -4.77
CA ALA A 123 0.26 22.18 -5.54
C ALA A 123 0.69 21.74 -6.94
N ASP A 124 1.61 22.48 -7.58
CA ASP A 124 2.14 22.14 -8.89
C ASP A 124 2.85 20.80 -8.88
N ASN A 125 3.67 20.49 -7.85
CA ASN A 125 4.31 19.19 -7.73
C ASN A 125 3.30 18.04 -7.66
N LEU A 126 2.16 18.22 -7.00
CA LEU A 126 1.11 17.20 -6.93
C LEU A 126 0.39 17.03 -8.27
N ILE A 127 0.16 18.13 -8.99
CA ILE A 127 -0.40 18.08 -10.33
C ILE A 127 0.60 17.43 -11.30
N ASP A 128 1.87 17.80 -11.24
CA ASP A 128 2.92 17.19 -12.05
C ASP A 128 3.06 15.69 -11.77
N LEU A 129 2.94 15.27 -10.49
CA LEU A 129 2.89 13.87 -10.12
C LEU A 129 1.72 13.15 -10.80
N GLN A 130 0.53 13.77 -10.82
CA GLN A 130 -0.64 13.25 -11.52
C GLN A 130 -0.39 13.04 -13.02
N TYR A 131 0.29 13.99 -13.66
CA TYR A 131 0.59 13.94 -15.11
C TYR A 131 1.85 13.15 -15.44
N SER A 132 2.66 12.77 -14.45
CA SER A 132 3.78 11.82 -14.62
C SER A 132 3.30 10.37 -14.86
N LEU A 133 2.03 10.09 -14.52
CA LEU A 133 1.39 8.81 -14.79
C LEU A 133 0.89 8.78 -16.24
N ASP A 134 1.09 7.64 -16.90
CA ASP A 134 0.59 7.46 -18.27
C ASP A 134 -0.94 7.68 -18.36
N GLY A 135 -1.39 8.30 -19.45
CA GLY A 135 -2.78 8.63 -19.68
C GLY A 135 -3.71 7.41 -19.71
N ALA A 136 -3.21 6.24 -20.13
CA ALA A 136 -3.97 4.99 -20.08
C ALA A 136 -4.17 4.52 -18.63
N ALA A 137 -3.11 4.54 -17.82
CA ALA A 137 -3.17 4.16 -16.42
C ALA A 137 -4.05 5.12 -15.58
N ARG A 138 -4.02 6.42 -15.89
CA ARG A 138 -4.86 7.44 -15.21
C ARG A 138 -6.36 7.27 -15.39
N ARG A 139 -6.79 6.58 -16.45
CA ARG A 139 -8.22 6.34 -16.76
C ARG A 139 -8.77 5.08 -16.10
N LEU A 140 -7.90 4.28 -15.45
CA LEU A 140 -8.33 3.08 -14.77
C LEU A 140 -9.15 3.43 -13.51
N PRO A 141 -10.16 2.63 -13.16
CA PRO A 141 -10.91 2.83 -11.92
C PRO A 141 -10.04 2.54 -10.70
N GLY A 142 -10.13 3.34 -9.64
CA GLY A 142 -9.33 3.16 -8.42
C GLY A 142 -8.00 3.90 -8.43
N VAL A 143 -7.82 4.86 -9.34
CA VAL A 143 -6.71 5.82 -9.27
C VAL A 143 -6.94 6.77 -8.11
N ALA A 144 -5.94 6.94 -7.25
CA ALA A 144 -6.02 7.77 -6.06
C ALA A 144 -4.63 8.29 -5.64
N TYR A 145 -4.63 9.33 -4.82
CA TYR A 145 -3.48 9.72 -4.02
C TYR A 145 -3.42 8.88 -2.75
N MET A 146 -2.22 8.60 -2.27
CA MET A 146 -2.00 7.96 -0.98
C MET A 146 -0.88 8.68 -0.23
N ALA A 147 -1.10 9.00 1.04
CA ALA A 147 -0.13 9.69 1.87
C ALA A 147 -0.36 9.41 3.37
N ALA A 148 0.63 9.76 4.19
CA ALA A 148 0.46 9.78 5.65
C ALA A 148 -0.48 10.90 6.09
N GLY A 149 -1.14 10.76 7.24
CA GLY A 149 -2.06 11.78 7.78
C GLY A 149 -1.40 13.16 7.96
N SER A 150 -0.12 13.21 8.38
CA SER A 150 0.65 14.46 8.45
C SER A 150 0.83 15.14 7.08
N THR A 151 1.07 14.34 6.04
CA THR A 151 1.21 14.82 4.66
C THR A 151 -0.13 15.30 4.10
N ILE A 152 -1.24 14.58 4.37
CA ILE A 152 -2.59 15.03 4.00
C ILE A 152 -2.90 16.36 4.69
N GLY A 153 -2.55 16.51 5.97
CA GLY A 153 -2.67 17.78 6.68
C GLY A 153 -1.88 18.93 6.02
N ALA A 154 -0.69 18.63 5.47
CA ALA A 154 0.08 19.60 4.69
C ALA A 154 -0.58 19.91 3.34
N MET A 155 -1.13 18.89 2.63
CA MET A 155 -1.89 19.09 1.39
C MET A 155 -3.09 20.00 1.61
N ARG A 156 -3.85 19.81 2.68
CA ARG A 156 -5.01 20.65 3.03
C ARG A 156 -4.67 22.11 3.32
N LYS A 157 -3.42 22.39 3.70
CA LYS A 157 -2.93 23.74 4.00
C LYS A 157 -2.40 24.48 2.76
N LEU A 158 -2.35 23.83 1.60
CA LEU A 158 -1.93 24.48 0.36
C LEU A 158 -2.88 25.63 0.01
N ARG A 159 -2.29 26.77 -0.35
CA ARG A 159 -2.99 27.98 -0.69
C ARG A 159 -2.55 28.49 -2.06
N ASP A 160 -3.43 29.24 -2.72
CA ASP A 160 -3.10 30.00 -3.90
C ASP A 160 -2.39 31.32 -3.56
N GLY A 161 -2.06 32.12 -4.58
CA GLY A 161 -1.42 33.42 -4.42
C GLY A 161 -2.23 34.43 -3.63
N ASP A 162 -3.55 34.25 -3.56
CA ASP A 162 -4.50 35.12 -2.84
C ASP A 162 -4.79 34.60 -1.43
N GLY A 163 -4.16 33.50 -1.02
CA GLY A 163 -4.31 32.91 0.30
C GLY A 163 -5.52 31.99 0.48
N THR A 164 -6.25 31.67 -0.58
CA THR A 164 -7.39 30.74 -0.54
C THR A 164 -6.88 29.31 -0.51
N TYR A 165 -7.55 28.43 0.26
CA TYR A 165 -7.22 27.01 0.29
C TYR A 165 -7.54 26.32 -1.03
N LEU A 166 -6.55 25.64 -1.60
CA LEU A 166 -6.71 24.87 -2.84
C LEU A 166 -7.39 23.50 -2.62
N TYR A 167 -7.27 22.96 -1.41
CA TYR A 167 -7.89 21.72 -1.04
C TYR A 167 -9.33 21.96 -0.55
N ASN A 168 -10.25 21.10 -0.93
CA ASN A 168 -11.62 21.21 -0.47
C ASN A 168 -11.70 20.97 1.04
N VAL A 169 -12.02 22.02 1.81
CA VAL A 169 -12.16 21.96 3.28
C VAL A 169 -13.61 21.77 3.73
N ASN A 170 -14.54 21.53 2.81
CA ASN A 170 -15.95 21.34 3.16
C ASN A 170 -16.15 20.05 3.96
N VAL A 171 -16.82 20.17 5.09
CA VAL A 171 -17.15 19.05 5.97
C VAL A 171 -18.16 18.13 5.26
N GLY A 172 -17.90 16.80 5.30
CA GLY A 172 -18.80 15.79 4.73
C GLY A 172 -18.54 15.42 3.26
N GLN A 173 -17.55 16.03 2.61
CA GLN A 173 -17.08 15.59 1.30
C GLN A 173 -15.94 14.57 1.46
N PRO A 174 -15.84 13.55 0.57
CA PRO A 174 -14.69 12.67 0.56
C PRO A 174 -13.40 13.47 0.32
N ASP A 175 -12.30 13.02 0.91
CA ASP A 175 -11.01 13.67 0.70
C ASP A 175 -10.59 13.52 -0.77
N THR A 176 -10.66 14.62 -1.50
CA THR A 176 -10.29 14.67 -2.93
C THR A 176 -9.32 15.79 -3.20
N PHE A 177 -8.31 15.54 -4.03
CA PHE A 177 -7.41 16.56 -4.55
C PHE A 177 -7.36 16.44 -6.08
N ALA A 178 -7.54 17.57 -6.77
CA ALA A 178 -7.54 17.63 -8.24
C ALA A 178 -8.44 16.57 -8.92
N GLY A 179 -9.59 16.25 -8.31
CA GLY A 179 -10.57 15.30 -8.85
C GLY A 179 -10.31 13.83 -8.49
N TYR A 180 -9.28 13.51 -7.72
CA TYR A 180 -8.96 12.15 -7.27
C TYR A 180 -9.07 12.01 -5.75
N ASN A 181 -9.47 10.82 -5.30
CA ASN A 181 -9.54 10.50 -3.88
C ASN A 181 -8.16 10.53 -3.24
N VAL A 182 -8.11 10.93 -1.96
CA VAL A 182 -6.91 10.87 -1.13
C VAL A 182 -7.12 9.80 -0.06
N ILE A 183 -6.24 8.82 -0.04
CA ILE A 183 -6.26 7.69 0.89
C ILE A 183 -5.20 7.90 1.96
N GLU A 184 -5.61 7.89 3.21
CA GLU A 184 -4.68 7.91 4.32
C GLU A 184 -4.06 6.53 4.54
N ASN A 185 -2.72 6.49 4.60
CA ASN A 185 -1.97 5.29 4.97
C ASN A 185 -0.93 5.63 6.03
N PRO A 186 -1.13 5.19 7.29
CA PRO A 186 -0.21 5.49 8.39
C PRO A 186 1.17 4.83 8.22
N GLY A 187 1.31 3.84 7.33
CA GLY A 187 2.60 3.22 7.01
C GLY A 187 3.49 4.06 6.09
N MET A 188 3.00 5.17 5.54
CA MET A 188 3.80 6.05 4.68
C MET A 188 4.63 7.05 5.49
N ALA A 189 5.75 7.48 4.90
CA ALA A 189 6.56 8.54 5.45
C ALA A 189 5.82 9.90 5.37
N GLY A 190 6.03 10.75 6.37
CA GLY A 190 5.65 12.16 6.29
C GLY A 190 6.51 12.95 5.31
N THR A 191 6.24 14.24 5.18
CA THR A 191 7.08 15.16 4.39
C THR A 191 8.47 15.26 5.00
N GLY A 192 9.50 15.16 4.16
CA GLY A 192 10.89 15.24 4.60
C GLY A 192 11.85 15.04 3.44
N THR A 193 13.10 15.40 3.66
CA THR A 193 14.21 15.23 2.70
C THR A 193 14.40 13.75 2.37
N GLY A 194 14.38 13.40 1.09
CA GLY A 194 14.49 12.02 0.61
C GLY A 194 13.28 11.13 0.90
N ALA A 195 12.25 11.68 1.56
CA ALA A 195 11.03 10.91 1.88
C ALA A 195 10.11 10.78 0.66
N LYS A 196 9.65 9.57 0.40
CA LYS A 196 8.59 9.29 -0.56
C LYS A 196 7.24 9.51 0.15
N SER A 197 6.80 10.77 0.20
CA SER A 197 5.68 11.20 1.06
C SER A 197 4.31 11.11 0.41
N VAL A 198 4.23 11.07 -0.92
CA VAL A 198 2.98 10.97 -1.67
C VAL A 198 3.13 9.93 -2.77
N LEU A 199 2.14 9.05 -2.89
CA LEU A 199 1.94 8.18 -4.05
C LEU A 199 0.73 8.67 -4.84
N PHE A 200 0.78 8.51 -6.15
CA PHE A 200 -0.36 8.68 -7.04
C PHE A 200 -0.38 7.57 -8.08
N GLY A 201 -1.52 6.96 -8.29
CA GLY A 201 -1.67 5.94 -9.33
C GLY A 201 -2.84 5.00 -9.13
N HIS A 202 -2.86 3.97 -9.97
CA HIS A 202 -3.89 2.93 -9.93
C HIS A 202 -3.59 1.93 -8.81
N MET A 203 -4.23 2.14 -7.65
CA MET A 203 -3.97 1.34 -6.44
C MET A 203 -4.25 -0.16 -6.61
N PRO A 204 -5.29 -0.60 -7.35
CA PRO A 204 -5.52 -2.03 -7.59
C PRO A 204 -4.43 -2.75 -8.41
N SER A 205 -3.48 -2.03 -9.02
CA SER A 205 -2.29 -2.66 -9.62
C SER A 205 -1.35 -3.27 -8.59
N TYR A 206 -1.45 -2.90 -7.33
CA TYR A 206 -0.74 -3.56 -6.25
C TYR A 206 -1.50 -4.80 -5.80
N GLN A 207 -0.89 -5.97 -6.00
CA GLN A 207 -1.47 -7.26 -5.65
C GLN A 207 -1.11 -7.60 -4.21
N VAL A 208 -2.11 -7.99 -3.42
CA VAL A 208 -1.92 -8.44 -2.05
C VAL A 208 -2.41 -9.87 -1.93
N ARG A 209 -1.52 -10.77 -1.59
CA ARG A 209 -1.85 -12.18 -1.35
C ARG A 209 -2.03 -12.44 0.13
N VAL A 210 -3.10 -13.12 0.49
CA VAL A 210 -3.35 -13.65 1.84
C VAL A 210 -3.48 -15.15 1.76
N ALA A 211 -2.57 -15.88 2.43
CA ALA A 211 -2.52 -17.34 2.40
C ALA A 211 -3.09 -17.94 3.70
N GLY A 212 -4.19 -18.67 3.60
CA GLY A 212 -4.81 -19.39 4.72
C GLY A 212 -5.55 -18.51 5.74
N GLY A 213 -5.68 -17.21 5.48
CA GLY A 213 -6.36 -16.27 6.39
C GLY A 213 -5.65 -16.07 7.73
N VAL A 214 -6.36 -15.49 8.69
CA VAL A 214 -5.89 -15.30 10.07
C VAL A 214 -6.14 -16.59 10.85
N GLN A 215 -5.10 -17.09 11.52
CA GLN A 215 -5.16 -18.28 12.36
C GLN A 215 -4.96 -17.90 13.83
N VAL A 216 -5.92 -18.26 14.67
CA VAL A 216 -5.85 -18.07 16.12
C VAL A 216 -5.77 -19.45 16.78
N ALA A 217 -4.85 -19.60 17.72
CA ALA A 217 -4.69 -20.79 18.53
C ALA A 217 -4.36 -20.41 19.98
N THR A 218 -4.83 -21.20 20.92
CA THR A 218 -4.57 -21.04 22.35
C THR A 218 -3.76 -22.22 22.87
N SER A 219 -2.88 -22.00 23.84
CA SER A 219 -2.13 -23.02 24.57
C SER A 219 -2.09 -22.69 26.05
N THR A 220 -2.44 -23.66 26.88
CA THR A 220 -2.31 -23.62 28.34
C THR A 220 -0.97 -24.20 28.82
N ASP A 221 -0.28 -24.95 27.95
CA ASP A 221 0.92 -25.70 28.34
C ASP A 221 2.22 -24.90 28.11
N TYR A 222 2.21 -23.94 27.16
CA TYR A 222 3.41 -23.19 26.78
C TYR A 222 4.00 -22.36 27.93
N ALA A 223 3.16 -21.78 28.77
CA ALA A 223 3.52 -20.91 29.90
C ALA A 223 3.04 -21.50 31.23
N PHE A 224 3.14 -22.83 31.38
CA PHE A 224 2.68 -23.54 32.57
C PHE A 224 3.35 -23.08 33.87
N ASN A 225 4.64 -22.73 33.79
CA ASN A 225 5.41 -22.24 34.95
C ASN A 225 4.98 -20.85 35.45
N THR A 226 4.23 -20.10 34.67
CA THR A 226 3.73 -18.75 35.04
C THR A 226 2.21 -18.69 35.17
N ASP A 227 1.55 -19.86 35.19
CA ASP A 227 0.08 -19.99 35.25
C ASP A 227 -0.63 -19.07 34.25
N SER A 228 -0.22 -19.18 32.98
CA SER A 228 -0.70 -18.30 31.93
C SER A 228 -1.17 -19.07 30.70
N THR A 229 -2.27 -18.63 30.13
CA THR A 229 -2.75 -19.08 28.82
C THR A 229 -2.16 -18.17 27.73
N VAL A 230 -1.60 -18.79 26.68
CA VAL A 230 -0.96 -18.06 25.58
C VAL A 230 -1.84 -18.11 24.33
N PHE A 231 -2.18 -16.96 23.80
CA PHE A 231 -2.88 -16.79 22.53
C PHE A 231 -1.86 -16.55 21.43
N ARG A 232 -1.94 -17.32 20.35
CA ARG A 232 -1.13 -17.17 19.15
C ARG A 232 -1.99 -16.74 17.99
N VAL A 233 -1.65 -15.60 17.36
CA VAL A 233 -2.31 -15.13 16.15
C VAL A 233 -1.29 -15.07 15.02
N LEU A 234 -1.62 -15.68 13.88
CA LEU A 234 -0.76 -15.77 12.71
C LEU A 234 -1.52 -15.34 11.45
N MET A 235 -0.81 -14.69 10.54
CA MET A 235 -1.26 -14.40 9.17
C MET A 235 -0.09 -14.57 8.20
N ARG A 236 -0.36 -15.09 7.02
CA ARG A 236 0.64 -15.15 5.95
C ARG A 236 0.21 -14.23 4.82
N VAL A 237 1.10 -13.30 4.46
CA VAL A 237 0.81 -12.27 3.47
C VAL A 237 2.02 -11.99 2.61
N ASP A 238 1.78 -11.62 1.36
CA ASP A 238 2.77 -11.05 0.47
C ASP A 238 2.12 -9.99 -0.42
N GLY A 239 2.92 -9.16 -1.06
CA GLY A 239 2.44 -8.14 -1.98
C GLY A 239 3.52 -7.63 -2.90
N ASP A 240 3.11 -7.35 -4.13
CA ASP A 240 3.97 -6.73 -5.13
C ASP A 240 3.14 -5.94 -6.15
N LEU A 241 3.80 -5.05 -6.87
CA LEU A 241 3.21 -4.19 -7.88
C LEU A 241 3.36 -4.82 -9.27
N THR A 242 2.25 -5.01 -9.98
CA THR A 242 2.27 -5.58 -11.34
C THR A 242 3.01 -4.70 -12.35
N HIS A 243 2.89 -3.38 -12.22
CA HIS A 243 3.51 -2.41 -13.13
C HIS A 243 4.00 -1.20 -12.36
N ALA A 244 5.31 -0.99 -12.27
CA ALA A 244 5.91 0.18 -11.61
C ALA A 244 5.48 1.51 -12.25
N SER A 245 5.03 1.50 -13.52
CA SER A 245 4.49 2.67 -14.21
C SER A 245 3.09 3.08 -13.77
N HIS A 246 2.33 2.18 -13.11
CA HIS A 246 0.95 2.44 -12.70
C HIS A 246 0.82 3.18 -11.38
N ILE A 247 1.87 3.22 -10.58
CA ILE A 247 1.95 4.01 -9.33
C ILE A 247 3.26 4.78 -9.34
N LYS A 248 3.19 6.08 -9.09
CA LYS A 248 4.34 6.98 -9.06
C LYS A 248 4.44 7.65 -7.69
N TYR A 249 5.67 7.95 -7.26
CA TYR A 249 5.89 8.64 -6.00
C TYR A 249 6.45 10.05 -6.20
N PHE A 250 6.08 10.94 -5.28
CA PHE A 250 6.79 12.17 -5.02
C PHE A 250 7.87 11.91 -3.98
N ILE A 251 9.08 12.39 -4.25
CA ILE A 251 10.19 12.36 -3.30
C ILE A 251 10.60 13.78 -2.91
N GLY A 252 10.70 14.05 -1.62
CA GLY A 252 11.23 15.31 -1.11
C GLY A 252 12.70 15.45 -1.49
N ASN A 253 13.08 16.59 -2.09
CA ASN A 253 14.46 16.81 -2.45
C ASN A 253 15.37 16.89 -1.21
N ALA A 254 16.57 16.37 -1.33
CA ALA A 254 17.67 16.70 -0.45
C ALA A 254 18.05 18.17 -0.70
N ALA A 255 18.24 18.92 0.36
CA ALA A 255 18.64 20.33 0.27
C ALA A 255 19.96 20.51 -0.51
#